data_03e025e203c0ef8d74918f9960d53379
#
_entry.id   03e025e203c0ef8d74918f9960d53379
#
_cell.length_a   1.000
_cell.length_b   1.000
_cell.length_c   1.000
_cell.angle_alpha   90.00
_cell.angle_beta   90.00
_cell.angle_gamma   90.00
#
_symmetry.space_group_name_H-M   'P 1'
#
loop_
_entity.id
_entity.type
_entity.pdbx_description
1 polymer ?
#
loop_
_entity_poly.entity_id
_entity_poly.type
_entity_poly.pdbx_seq_one_letter_code
_entity_poly.pdbx_strand_id
1 'polypeptide(L)'
;MGSRQKGFTLIELMVTIAIMAIMAAIAIPNFAEWVAKRRVASVAEKVASQIRFARAEAARLNKPVYLCPVQIKTDGKPDQYCKSTYAGSGYAVWADSPEYDQKYERSKDESLRTVVMNKAKDQIKVRYQIRNVGFDGKDIKAEKDAKILAFFPDGSIKRYGVDSSGNMGVGYPVSGF
;
A
#
# COMPACT_ATOMS: atom_id res chain seq x y z
N MET A 1 39.82 27.48 43.63
CA MET A 1 39.66 26.00 43.72
C MET A 1 39.61 25.44 42.30
N GLY A 2 40.73 24.85 41.82
CA GLY A 2 40.81 24.26 40.50
C GLY A 2 40.26 22.84 40.54
N SER A 3 39.17 22.56 39.81
CA SER A 3 38.66 21.20 39.64
C SER A 3 39.63 20.43 38.75
N ARG A 4 40.25 19.36 39.28
CA ARG A 4 41.04 18.41 38.50
C ARG A 4 40.10 17.67 37.54
N GLN A 5 40.18 17.97 36.26
CA GLN A 5 39.56 17.15 35.22
C GLN A 5 40.28 15.80 35.18
N LYS A 6 39.55 14.73 35.50
CA LYS A 6 40.04 13.36 35.33
C LYS A 6 39.80 12.97 33.88
N GLY A 7 40.88 12.75 33.15
CA GLY A 7 40.80 12.20 31.77
C GLY A 7 40.47 10.69 31.78
N PHE A 8 39.82 10.21 30.74
CA PHE A 8 39.59 8.79 30.52
C PHE A 8 40.92 8.04 30.25
N THR A 9 41.04 6.88 30.81
CA THR A 9 42.17 5.99 30.51
C THR A 9 41.97 5.28 29.19
N LEU A 10 43.03 4.93 28.49
CA LEU A 10 42.99 4.21 27.22
C LEU A 10 42.28 2.84 27.38
N ILE A 11 42.50 2.16 28.49
CA ILE A 11 41.86 0.87 28.81
C ILE A 11 40.35 0.99 28.98
N GLU A 12 39.88 2.08 29.62
CA GLU A 12 38.46 2.34 29.84
C GLU A 12 37.74 2.57 28.50
N LEU A 13 38.40 3.28 27.55
CA LEU A 13 37.88 3.46 26.20
C LEU A 13 37.81 2.11 25.45
N MET A 14 38.84 1.27 25.55
CA MET A 14 38.85 -0.04 24.89
C MET A 14 37.75 -0.94 25.43
N VAL A 15 37.52 -0.97 26.72
CA VAL A 15 36.45 -1.77 27.33
C VAL A 15 35.05 -1.26 26.91
N THR A 16 34.87 0.05 26.87
CA THR A 16 33.57 0.63 26.47
C THR A 16 33.22 0.32 24.99
N ILE A 17 34.18 0.45 24.09
CA ILE A 17 33.93 0.10 22.68
C ILE A 17 33.70 -1.41 22.47
N ALA A 18 34.36 -2.28 23.23
CA ALA A 18 34.15 -3.71 23.21
C ALA A 18 32.73 -4.07 23.64
N ILE A 19 32.22 -3.49 24.72
CA ILE A 19 30.86 -3.68 25.22
C ILE A 19 29.84 -3.16 24.19
N MET A 20 30.06 -1.96 23.62
CA MET A 20 29.21 -1.40 22.59
C MET A 20 29.14 -2.29 21.35
N ALA A 21 30.25 -2.87 20.92
CA ALA A 21 30.28 -3.78 19.76
C ALA A 21 29.42 -5.05 19.99
N ILE A 22 29.49 -5.63 21.18
CA ILE A 22 28.67 -6.79 21.53
C ILE A 22 27.19 -6.43 21.55
N MET A 23 26.82 -5.29 22.16
CA MET A 23 25.43 -4.83 22.17
C MET A 23 24.91 -4.54 20.76
N ALA A 24 25.71 -3.89 19.91
CA ALA A 24 25.35 -3.61 18.54
C ALA A 24 25.11 -4.89 17.71
N ALA A 25 25.92 -5.92 17.90
CA ALA A 25 25.78 -7.19 17.19
C ALA A 25 24.43 -7.88 17.45
N ILE A 26 23.86 -7.71 18.64
CA ILE A 26 22.55 -8.27 19.02
C ILE A 26 21.41 -7.33 18.59
N ALA A 27 21.61 -6.00 18.66
CA ALA A 27 20.57 -5.01 18.37
C ALA A 27 20.25 -4.88 16.88
N ILE A 28 21.26 -4.96 16.00
CA ILE A 28 21.09 -4.71 14.55
C ILE A 28 20.08 -5.66 13.89
N PRO A 29 20.11 -7.01 14.06
CA PRO A 29 19.16 -7.89 13.40
C PRO A 29 17.71 -7.64 13.86
N ASN A 30 17.49 -7.41 15.15
CA ASN A 30 16.17 -7.10 15.70
C ASN A 30 15.61 -5.77 15.17
N PHE A 31 16.47 -4.78 14.98
CA PHE A 31 16.08 -3.49 14.43
C PHE A 31 15.60 -3.59 12.96
N ALA A 32 16.26 -4.41 12.15
CA ALA A 32 15.86 -4.62 10.76
C ALA A 32 14.45 -5.23 10.65
N GLU A 33 14.14 -6.20 11.47
CA GLU A 33 12.81 -6.81 11.53
C GLU A 33 11.75 -5.80 12.01
N TRP A 34 12.06 -5.01 13.02
CA TRP A 34 11.17 -3.97 13.51
C TRP A 34 10.85 -2.93 12.44
N VAL A 35 11.86 -2.45 11.69
CA VAL A 35 11.68 -1.51 10.57
C VAL A 35 10.80 -2.12 9.49
N ALA A 36 10.98 -3.41 9.15
CA ALA A 36 10.16 -4.10 8.18
C ALA A 36 8.68 -4.16 8.63
N LYS A 37 8.41 -4.53 9.86
CA LYS A 37 7.06 -4.55 10.45
C LYS A 37 6.40 -3.17 10.44
N ARG A 38 7.14 -2.12 10.81
CA ARG A 38 6.65 -0.73 10.77
C ARG A 38 6.32 -0.29 9.35
N ARG A 39 7.12 -0.68 8.37
CA ARG A 39 6.85 -0.38 6.95
C ARG A 39 5.54 -1.01 6.49
N VAL A 40 5.33 -2.31 6.79
CA VAL A 40 4.10 -3.02 6.43
C VAL A 40 2.89 -2.37 7.10
N ALA A 41 2.95 -2.08 8.39
CA ALA A 41 1.87 -1.43 9.12
C ALA A 41 1.51 -0.06 8.51
N SER A 42 2.51 0.77 8.20
CA SER A 42 2.29 2.07 7.57
C SER A 42 1.60 1.96 6.20
N VAL A 43 1.99 0.96 5.39
CA VAL A 43 1.34 0.73 4.09
C VAL A 43 -0.09 0.22 4.29
N ALA A 44 -0.33 -0.68 5.24
CA ALA A 44 -1.67 -1.18 5.54
C ALA A 44 -2.63 -0.04 5.98
N GLU A 45 -2.16 0.88 6.83
CA GLU A 45 -2.94 2.06 7.22
C GLU A 45 -3.27 2.97 6.03
N LYS A 46 -2.32 3.16 5.12
CA LYS A 46 -2.57 3.92 3.89
C LYS A 46 -3.65 3.26 3.03
N VAL A 47 -3.58 1.94 2.85
CA VAL A 47 -4.61 1.19 2.09
C VAL A 47 -5.97 1.31 2.76
N ALA A 48 -6.05 1.10 4.08
CA ALA A 48 -7.30 1.22 4.83
C ALA A 48 -7.91 2.63 4.74
N SER A 49 -7.05 3.66 4.80
CA SER A 49 -7.48 5.05 4.60
C SER A 49 -8.06 5.29 3.20
N GLN A 50 -7.45 4.68 2.16
CA GLN A 50 -7.96 4.81 0.79
C GLN A 50 -9.29 4.10 0.59
N ILE A 51 -9.48 2.93 1.19
CA ILE A 51 -10.74 2.20 1.14
C ILE A 51 -11.87 3.04 1.76
N ARG A 52 -11.62 3.62 2.95
CA ARG A 52 -12.59 4.52 3.60
C ARG A 52 -12.89 5.75 2.76
N PHE A 53 -11.85 6.36 2.18
CA PHE A 53 -11.99 7.51 1.30
C PHE A 53 -12.81 7.17 0.05
N ALA A 54 -12.46 6.07 -0.65
CA ALA A 54 -13.18 5.66 -1.87
C ALA A 54 -14.67 5.39 -1.60
N ARG A 55 -14.97 4.76 -0.46
CA ARG A 55 -16.36 4.50 -0.04
C ARG A 55 -17.13 5.80 0.22
N ALA A 56 -16.52 6.76 0.91
CA ALA A 56 -17.13 8.06 1.17
C ALA A 56 -17.35 8.86 -0.13
N GLU A 57 -16.39 8.82 -1.04
CA GLU A 57 -16.49 9.50 -2.33
C GLU A 57 -17.55 8.88 -3.25
N ALA A 58 -17.72 7.57 -3.24
CA ALA A 58 -18.78 6.91 -3.99
C ALA A 58 -20.18 7.40 -3.56
N ALA A 59 -20.39 7.52 -2.25
CA ALA A 59 -21.64 8.06 -1.70
C ALA A 59 -21.78 9.57 -2.01
N ARG A 60 -20.70 10.35 -1.90
CA ARG A 60 -20.70 11.81 -2.15
C ARG A 60 -20.98 12.15 -3.61
N LEU A 61 -20.32 11.44 -4.52
CA LEU A 61 -20.45 11.69 -5.97
C LEU A 61 -21.66 11.02 -6.60
N ASN A 62 -22.30 10.11 -5.87
CA ASN A 62 -23.36 9.23 -6.40
C ASN A 62 -22.91 8.48 -7.69
N LYS A 63 -21.66 8.04 -7.71
CA LYS A 63 -21.02 7.32 -8.84
C LYS A 63 -20.15 6.19 -8.32
N PRO A 64 -19.90 5.17 -9.14
CA PRO A 64 -18.89 4.17 -8.79
C PRO A 64 -17.51 4.79 -8.65
N VAL A 65 -16.81 4.42 -7.58
CA VAL A 65 -15.42 4.83 -7.34
C VAL A 65 -14.55 3.59 -7.25
N TYR A 66 -13.46 3.61 -7.95
CA TYR A 66 -12.57 2.47 -8.10
C TYR A 66 -11.24 2.71 -7.39
N LEU A 67 -10.72 1.65 -6.78
CA LEU A 67 -9.37 1.58 -6.22
C LEU A 67 -8.59 0.54 -7.02
N CYS A 68 -7.55 0.97 -7.74
CA CYS A 68 -6.78 0.06 -8.59
C CYS A 68 -5.27 0.30 -8.51
N PRO A 69 -4.46 -0.76 -8.78
CA PRO A 69 -3.03 -0.62 -8.89
C PRO A 69 -2.66 0.15 -10.15
N VAL A 70 -1.81 1.15 -9.99
CA VAL A 70 -1.31 1.98 -11.10
C VAL A 70 0.17 2.25 -10.95
N GLN A 71 0.83 2.50 -12.06
CA GLN A 71 2.13 3.15 -12.04
C GLN A 71 1.94 4.64 -11.73
N ILE A 72 2.70 5.15 -10.79
CA ILE A 72 2.69 6.58 -10.48
C ILE A 72 3.93 7.20 -11.08
N LYS A 73 3.72 8.22 -11.90
CA LYS A 73 4.79 8.99 -12.55
C LYS A 73 5.53 9.88 -11.55
N THR A 74 6.63 10.45 -11.97
CA THR A 74 7.45 11.35 -11.14
C THR A 74 6.70 12.62 -10.69
N ASP A 75 5.68 13.02 -11.46
CA ASP A 75 4.78 14.14 -11.13
C ASP A 75 3.69 13.78 -10.10
N GLY A 76 3.70 12.56 -9.57
CA GLY A 76 2.72 12.06 -8.60
C GLY A 76 1.39 11.65 -9.20
N LYS A 77 1.20 11.78 -10.51
CA LYS A 77 -0.05 11.42 -11.20
C LYS A 77 -0.04 9.94 -11.60
N PRO A 78 -1.21 9.28 -11.60
CA PRO A 78 -1.32 7.91 -12.06
C PRO A 78 -1.07 7.83 -13.56
N ASP A 79 -0.53 6.69 -14.01
CA ASP A 79 -0.44 6.36 -15.42
C ASP A 79 -1.81 5.99 -15.99
N GLN A 80 -1.89 5.78 -17.30
CA GLN A 80 -3.15 5.71 -18.06
C GLN A 80 -4.04 4.51 -17.73
N TYR A 81 -3.50 3.43 -17.12
CA TYR A 81 -4.24 2.18 -16.96
C TYR A 81 -4.02 1.52 -15.61
N CYS A 82 -5.10 0.93 -15.08
CA CYS A 82 -5.01 -0.02 -13.99
C CYS A 82 -4.42 -1.34 -14.49
N LYS A 83 -3.28 -1.75 -13.95
CA LYS A 83 -2.65 -3.04 -14.31
C LYS A 83 -2.25 -3.84 -13.09
N SER A 84 -2.50 -5.12 -13.13
CA SER A 84 -2.13 -6.06 -12.07
C SER A 84 -0.63 -6.08 -11.77
N THR A 85 0.21 -5.81 -12.77
CA THR A 85 1.66 -5.73 -12.65
C THR A 85 2.13 -4.61 -11.72
N TYR A 86 1.31 -3.58 -11.51
CA TYR A 86 1.64 -2.43 -10.66
C TYR A 86 1.21 -2.59 -9.19
N ALA A 87 0.75 -3.76 -8.77
CA ALA A 87 0.29 -4.02 -7.40
C ALA A 87 1.33 -3.75 -6.30
N GLY A 88 2.57 -3.51 -6.66
CA GLY A 88 3.63 -3.10 -5.73
C GLY A 88 4.10 -1.66 -5.91
N SER A 89 3.66 -0.94 -6.95
CA SER A 89 4.12 0.42 -7.23
C SER A 89 3.29 1.46 -6.50
N GLY A 90 1.98 1.42 -6.66
CA GLY A 90 1.04 2.31 -6.03
C GLY A 90 -0.38 2.01 -6.45
N TYR A 91 -1.33 2.83 -6.02
CA TYR A 91 -2.72 2.75 -6.45
C TYR A 91 -3.35 4.13 -6.52
N ALA A 92 -4.39 4.21 -7.35
CA ALA A 92 -5.24 5.37 -7.48
C ALA A 92 -6.67 5.05 -7.05
N VAL A 93 -7.31 6.05 -6.45
CA VAL A 93 -8.75 6.13 -6.29
C VAL A 93 -9.25 7.06 -7.38
N TRP A 94 -10.18 6.62 -8.20
CA TRP A 94 -10.73 7.39 -9.31
C TRP A 94 -12.24 7.16 -9.46
N ALA A 95 -12.93 8.17 -9.97
CA ALA A 95 -14.33 8.08 -10.32
C ALA A 95 -14.46 7.95 -11.83
N ASP A 96 -15.33 7.04 -12.27
CA ASP A 96 -15.61 6.81 -13.68
C ASP A 96 -16.30 8.02 -14.30
N SER A 97 -15.95 8.30 -15.55
CA SER A 97 -16.58 9.34 -16.35
C SER A 97 -18.04 8.97 -16.70
N PRO A 98 -18.81 9.88 -17.28
CA PRO A 98 -20.19 9.60 -17.67
C PRO A 98 -20.36 8.41 -18.64
N GLU A 99 -19.29 7.96 -19.29
CA GLU A 99 -19.30 6.83 -20.20
C GLU A 99 -19.40 5.48 -19.46
N TYR A 100 -19.04 5.43 -18.17
CA TYR A 100 -19.09 4.23 -17.31
C TYR A 100 -18.48 2.98 -17.94
N ASP A 101 -17.36 3.15 -18.65
CA ASP A 101 -16.68 2.05 -19.36
C ASP A 101 -15.83 1.17 -18.42
N GLN A 102 -15.77 1.49 -17.14
CA GLN A 102 -15.04 0.78 -16.08
C GLN A 102 -13.53 0.71 -16.34
N LYS A 103 -13.00 1.58 -17.19
CA LYS A 103 -11.60 1.63 -17.53
C LYS A 103 -11.02 2.98 -17.14
N TYR A 104 -9.92 2.99 -16.39
CA TYR A 104 -9.27 4.24 -16.06
C TYR A 104 -8.60 4.86 -17.28
N GLU A 105 -9.07 6.00 -17.71
CA GLU A 105 -8.48 6.83 -18.76
C GLU A 105 -8.12 8.21 -18.20
N ARG A 106 -6.84 8.51 -18.10
CA ARG A 106 -6.32 9.75 -17.50
C ARG A 106 -6.91 11.04 -18.09
N SER A 107 -7.33 11.01 -19.36
CA SER A 107 -7.90 12.17 -20.05
C SER A 107 -9.40 12.36 -19.79
N LYS A 108 -10.08 11.32 -19.34
CA LYS A 108 -11.53 11.30 -19.19
C LYS A 108 -11.95 11.18 -17.72
N ASP A 109 -11.22 10.38 -16.94
CA ASP A 109 -11.58 10.05 -15.57
C ASP A 109 -10.95 10.98 -14.54
N GLU A 110 -11.68 11.23 -13.47
CA GLU A 110 -11.20 12.04 -12.36
C GLU A 110 -10.39 11.18 -11.40
N SER A 111 -9.07 11.41 -11.37
CA SER A 111 -8.21 10.83 -10.32
C SER A 111 -8.39 11.62 -9.02
N LEU A 112 -9.10 11.02 -8.08
CA LEU A 112 -9.42 11.64 -6.79
C LEU A 112 -8.21 11.62 -5.84
N ARG A 113 -7.50 10.51 -5.79
CA ARG A 113 -6.35 10.34 -4.88
C ARG A 113 -5.39 9.26 -5.34
N THR A 114 -4.09 9.52 -5.19
CA THR A 114 -3.04 8.55 -5.49
C THR A 114 -2.15 8.28 -4.29
N VAL A 115 -1.67 7.05 -4.17
CA VAL A 115 -0.73 6.66 -3.11
C VAL A 115 0.41 5.84 -3.69
N VAL A 116 1.62 6.28 -3.43
CA VAL A 116 2.83 5.52 -3.73
C VAL A 116 3.07 4.51 -2.62
N MET A 117 3.14 3.22 -2.98
CA MET A 117 3.46 2.15 -2.02
C MET A 117 4.96 1.97 -1.88
N ASN A 118 5.63 1.78 -3.01
CA ASN A 118 7.07 1.55 -3.05
C ASN A 118 7.74 2.51 -4.02
N LYS A 119 8.83 3.11 -3.57
CA LYS A 119 9.74 3.86 -4.43
C LYS A 119 10.83 2.93 -4.98
N ALA A 120 11.46 3.30 -6.08
CA ALA A 120 12.53 2.49 -6.68
C ALA A 120 13.68 2.20 -5.70
N LYS A 121 14.01 3.15 -4.83
CA LYS A 121 15.09 3.07 -3.82
C LYS A 121 14.69 2.36 -2.52
N ASP A 122 13.43 1.94 -2.35
CA ASP A 122 13.00 1.27 -1.12
C ASP A 122 13.63 -0.13 -1.04
N GLN A 123 14.38 -0.40 0.02
CA GLN A 123 14.99 -1.72 0.29
C GLN A 123 13.91 -2.76 0.63
N ILE A 124 12.88 -2.36 1.38
CA ILE A 124 11.76 -3.20 1.75
C ILE A 124 10.58 -2.84 0.87
N LYS A 125 10.18 -3.76 -0.01
CA LYS A 125 9.03 -3.59 -0.91
C LYS A 125 7.83 -4.33 -0.36
N VAL A 126 6.70 -3.65 -0.30
CA VAL A 126 5.42 -4.19 0.15
C VAL A 126 4.53 -4.42 -1.07
N ARG A 127 3.81 -5.53 -1.08
CA ARG A 127 2.75 -5.80 -2.07
C ARG A 127 1.45 -6.03 -1.33
N TYR A 128 0.36 -5.54 -1.89
CA TYR A 128 -0.97 -5.92 -1.41
C TYR A 128 -1.60 -6.97 -2.31
N GLN A 129 -2.48 -7.75 -1.73
CA GLN A 129 -3.23 -8.76 -2.44
C GLN A 129 -4.67 -8.74 -1.92
N ILE A 130 -5.64 -8.74 -2.83
CA ILE A 130 -7.05 -8.88 -2.46
C ILE A 130 -7.32 -10.39 -2.38
N ARG A 131 -7.60 -10.87 -1.17
CA ARG A 131 -7.95 -12.27 -0.91
C ARG A 131 -9.41 -12.38 -0.52
N ASN A 132 -10.04 -13.46 -0.94
CA ASN A 132 -11.37 -13.83 -0.49
C ASN A 132 -11.19 -14.87 0.61
N VAL A 133 -11.49 -14.51 1.83
CA VAL A 133 -11.36 -15.40 2.98
C VAL A 133 -12.76 -15.72 3.49
N GLY A 134 -13.10 -17.02 3.60
CA GLY A 134 -14.34 -17.47 4.20
C GLY A 134 -14.38 -17.24 5.70
N PHE A 135 -15.53 -17.44 6.31
CA PHE A 135 -15.70 -17.36 7.78
C PHE A 135 -14.80 -18.36 8.54
N ASP A 136 -14.37 -19.43 7.87
CA ASP A 136 -13.43 -20.43 8.39
C ASP A 136 -11.94 -20.02 8.25
N GLY A 137 -11.67 -18.83 7.75
CA GLY A 137 -10.32 -18.31 7.53
C GLY A 137 -9.61 -18.92 6.31
N LYS A 138 -10.28 -19.80 5.54
CA LYS A 138 -9.69 -20.38 4.33
C LYS A 138 -9.92 -19.52 3.12
N ASP A 139 -8.95 -19.51 2.22
CA ASP A 139 -9.11 -18.82 0.94
C ASP A 139 -10.24 -19.50 0.14
N ILE A 140 -11.31 -18.78 -0.10
CA ILE A 140 -12.29 -19.19 -1.11
C ILE A 140 -11.57 -19.04 -2.45
N LYS A 141 -11.61 -20.09 -3.29
CA LYS A 141 -11.05 -20.08 -4.66
C LYS A 141 -11.45 -18.80 -5.36
N ALA A 142 -10.61 -17.79 -5.26
CA ALA A 142 -10.80 -16.52 -5.91
C ALA A 142 -10.03 -16.56 -7.22
N GLU A 143 -10.60 -15.94 -8.22
CA GLU A 143 -9.88 -15.57 -9.42
C GLU A 143 -8.52 -14.97 -9.01
N LYS A 144 -7.44 -15.56 -9.49
CA LYS A 144 -6.06 -15.31 -9.04
C LYS A 144 -5.61 -13.86 -9.15
N ASP A 145 -6.38 -12.98 -9.80
CA ASP A 145 -5.95 -11.65 -10.23
C ASP A 145 -6.90 -10.49 -9.88
N ALA A 146 -7.87 -10.67 -8.97
CA ALA A 146 -8.69 -9.56 -8.52
C ALA A 146 -7.82 -8.52 -7.80
N LYS A 147 -7.63 -7.35 -8.39
CA LYS A 147 -6.76 -6.29 -7.87
C LYS A 147 -7.44 -4.92 -7.82
N ILE A 148 -8.69 -4.86 -8.31
CA ILE A 148 -9.49 -3.65 -8.29
C ILE A 148 -10.65 -3.83 -7.32
N LEU A 149 -10.88 -2.83 -6.49
CA LEU A 149 -12.07 -2.70 -5.66
C LEU A 149 -12.92 -1.57 -6.23
N ALA A 150 -14.21 -1.84 -6.44
CA ALA A 150 -15.20 -0.84 -6.81
C ALA A 150 -16.18 -0.64 -5.65
N PHE A 151 -16.41 0.61 -5.33
CA PHE A 151 -17.32 1.07 -4.29
C PHE A 151 -18.51 1.76 -4.96
N PHE A 152 -19.71 1.34 -4.62
CA PHE A 152 -20.94 1.86 -5.21
C PHE A 152 -21.66 2.78 -4.22
N PRO A 153 -22.51 3.70 -4.72
CA PRO A 153 -23.28 4.61 -3.87
C PRO A 153 -24.20 3.91 -2.87
N ASP A 154 -24.70 2.72 -3.23
CA ASP A 154 -25.54 1.87 -2.38
C ASP A 154 -24.76 1.21 -1.23
N GLY A 155 -23.46 1.47 -1.13
CA GLY A 155 -22.57 0.87 -0.13
C GLY A 155 -22.03 -0.50 -0.52
N SER A 156 -22.45 -1.08 -1.65
CA SER A 156 -21.92 -2.36 -2.12
C SER A 156 -20.48 -2.22 -2.58
N ILE A 157 -19.72 -3.31 -2.40
CA ILE A 157 -18.32 -3.38 -2.84
C ILE A 157 -18.18 -4.59 -3.76
N LYS A 158 -17.57 -4.36 -4.91
CA LYS A 158 -17.23 -5.43 -5.84
C LYS A 158 -15.74 -5.45 -6.11
N ARG A 159 -15.21 -6.62 -6.40
CA ARG A 159 -13.83 -6.82 -6.84
C ARG A 159 -13.79 -7.22 -8.29
N TYR A 160 -12.79 -6.75 -8.99
CA TYR A 160 -12.59 -7.04 -10.40
C TYR A 160 -11.16 -7.54 -10.63
N GLY A 161 -11.02 -8.53 -11.53
CA GLY A 161 -9.76 -8.82 -12.20
C GLY A 161 -9.48 -7.74 -13.25
N VAL A 162 -8.22 -7.57 -13.59
CA VAL A 162 -7.80 -6.69 -14.68
C VAL A 162 -6.81 -7.45 -15.55
N ASP A 163 -7.05 -7.43 -16.87
CA ASP A 163 -6.14 -8.02 -17.83
C ASP A 163 -4.88 -7.18 -18.09
N SER A 164 -3.98 -7.66 -18.92
CA SER A 164 -2.75 -6.94 -19.29
C SER A 164 -3.01 -5.65 -20.06
N SER A 165 -4.20 -5.50 -20.65
CA SER A 165 -4.63 -4.33 -21.43
C SER A 165 -5.38 -3.30 -20.57
N GLY A 166 -5.68 -3.62 -19.30
CA GLY A 166 -6.38 -2.74 -18.37
C GLY A 166 -7.90 -2.89 -18.39
N ASN A 167 -8.45 -3.87 -19.12
CA ASN A 167 -9.89 -4.13 -19.11
C ASN A 167 -10.28 -4.89 -17.83
N MET A 168 -11.42 -4.49 -17.26
CA MET A 168 -11.97 -5.18 -16.08
C MET A 168 -12.79 -6.40 -16.50
N GLY A 169 -12.60 -7.48 -15.78
CA GLY A 169 -13.42 -8.69 -15.90
C GLY A 169 -14.76 -8.57 -15.19
N VAL A 170 -15.41 -9.72 -14.96
CA VAL A 170 -16.67 -9.78 -14.21
C VAL A 170 -16.46 -9.35 -12.75
N GLY A 171 -17.37 -8.52 -12.23
CA GLY A 171 -17.34 -8.06 -10.83
C GLY A 171 -17.95 -9.10 -9.88
N TYR A 172 -17.20 -9.47 -8.86
CA TYR A 172 -17.67 -10.36 -7.80
C TYR A 172 -17.95 -9.56 -6.51
N PRO A 173 -19.07 -9.79 -5.84
CA PRO A 173 -19.35 -9.11 -4.59
C PRO A 173 -18.31 -9.46 -3.52
N VAL A 174 -17.99 -8.50 -2.67
CA VAL A 174 -17.19 -8.70 -1.46
C VAL A 174 -18.17 -8.95 -0.32
N SER A 175 -18.26 -10.21 0.14
CA SER A 175 -19.05 -10.55 1.32
C SER A 175 -18.27 -10.22 2.61
N GLY A 176 -18.89 -9.49 3.53
CA GLY A 176 -18.33 -9.34 4.88
C GLY A 176 -17.82 -7.94 5.25
N PHE A 177 -18.50 -6.86 4.82
CA PHE A 177 -18.31 -5.52 5.40
C PHE A 177 -19.60 -5.02 6.01
#